data_cf42d08e3029a9b61019a701f30162eb
#
_entry.id   cf42d08e3029a9b61019a701f30162eb
#
_cell.length_a   1.000
_cell.length_b   1.000
_cell.length_c   1.000
_cell.angle_alpha   90.00
_cell.angle_beta   90.00
_cell.angle_gamma   90.00
#
_symmetry.space_group_name_H-M   'P 1'
#
loop_
_entity.id
_entity.type
_entity.pdbx_description
1 polymer ?
#
loop_
_entity_poly.entity_id
_entity_poly.type
_entity_poly.pdbx_seq_one_letter_code
_entity_poly.pdbx_strand_id
1 'polypeptide(L)'
;MKLRGLIFAACLASATLLQAQFKDGNQSTVLQLPETSQAASVSQTLGPSRISVRYHRPLVGGRKLFGTQIVPYGQVWRAGANENTIVEFTDPVTIEGKALDRGVYGLHMIPSENSWTIIFSKNSTSWGSFTYDPKEDALRVEVKPGKGDFHEALAYDIDPVKANSAVVRLHWADVVVPFSVEVSNPQELVAANLQNQLRTLNHWNWQAYDDAAHYLLDENIHLNDAMAYLDRSLLLEERFENLMTKAAVLRAMGKTDEATKVQSAALEKAQPLQLHIYARGLQQQHRQAEAFAIFKQNAAKHPDLWFVHTGMARVYSGEGKFVEAAKEMQLAIPGAPEQQRSAMEGLVKRLQDKQDIN
;
A
#
# COMPACT_ATOMS: atom_id res chain seq x y z
N MET A 1 -34.93 -62.51 0.75
CA MET A 1 -34.36 -61.60 1.76
C MET A 1 -33.90 -60.31 1.05
N LYS A 2 -34.49 -59.19 1.38
CA LYS A 2 -34.44 -57.95 0.59
C LYS A 2 -33.21 -57.10 0.96
N LEU A 3 -32.36 -56.79 -0.04
CA LEU A 3 -31.27 -55.84 0.04
C LEU A 3 -31.87 -54.43 -0.10
N ARG A 4 -31.67 -53.58 0.90
CA ARG A 4 -32.01 -52.15 0.81
C ARG A 4 -30.70 -51.36 0.54
N GLY A 5 -30.60 -50.82 -0.67
CA GLY A 5 -29.56 -49.86 -1.03
C GLY A 5 -29.84 -48.50 -0.42
N LEU A 6 -28.85 -47.93 0.28
CA LEU A 6 -28.82 -46.52 0.66
C LEU A 6 -28.27 -45.71 -0.51
N ILE A 7 -29.09 -44.79 -1.01
CA ILE A 7 -28.67 -43.76 -1.94
C ILE A 7 -28.12 -42.58 -1.13
N PHE A 8 -26.81 -42.35 -1.25
CA PHE A 8 -26.20 -41.12 -0.78
C PHE A 8 -26.50 -39.98 -1.78
N ALA A 9 -27.37 -39.06 -1.41
CA ALA A 9 -27.57 -37.80 -2.14
C ALA A 9 -26.43 -36.87 -1.77
N ALA A 10 -25.50 -36.65 -2.71
CA ALA A 10 -24.50 -35.61 -2.62
C ALA A 10 -25.19 -34.24 -2.86
N CYS A 11 -25.39 -33.48 -1.80
CA CYS A 11 -25.74 -32.06 -1.91
C CYS A 11 -24.49 -31.28 -2.40
N LEU A 12 -24.42 -31.03 -3.68
CA LEU A 12 -23.56 -29.97 -4.23
C LEU A 12 -24.14 -28.62 -3.77
N ALA A 13 -23.58 -28.10 -2.68
CA ALA A 13 -23.77 -26.70 -2.35
C ALA A 13 -22.96 -25.88 -3.36
N SER A 14 -23.64 -25.40 -4.40
CA SER A 14 -23.14 -24.33 -5.26
C SER A 14 -22.99 -23.08 -4.39
N ALA A 15 -21.74 -22.77 -4.04
CA ALA A 15 -21.39 -21.47 -3.49
C ALA A 15 -21.61 -20.43 -4.62
N THR A 16 -22.81 -19.89 -4.68
CA THR A 16 -23.05 -18.63 -5.40
C THR A 16 -22.25 -17.56 -4.69
N LEU A 17 -21.12 -17.18 -5.30
CA LEU A 17 -20.46 -15.92 -5.05
C LEU A 17 -21.53 -14.83 -5.16
N LEU A 18 -21.93 -14.31 -3.99
CA LEU A 18 -22.70 -13.08 -3.91
C LEU A 18 -21.75 -11.97 -4.35
N GLN A 19 -21.59 -11.78 -5.65
CA GLN A 19 -21.17 -10.50 -6.18
C GLN A 19 -22.27 -9.54 -5.70
N ALA A 20 -21.90 -8.65 -4.78
CA ALA A 20 -22.69 -7.47 -4.51
C ALA A 20 -22.79 -6.72 -5.85
N GLN A 21 -23.80 -7.07 -6.64
CA GLN A 21 -24.25 -6.23 -7.73
C GLN A 21 -24.73 -4.97 -7.05
N PHE A 22 -23.89 -3.93 -7.09
CA PHE A 22 -24.39 -2.59 -6.93
C PHE A 22 -25.54 -2.48 -7.92
N LYS A 23 -26.75 -2.40 -7.40
CA LYS A 23 -27.90 -2.03 -8.20
C LYS A 23 -27.59 -0.65 -8.75
N ASP A 24 -27.12 -0.62 -10.00
CA ASP A 24 -27.18 0.61 -10.76
C ASP A 24 -28.63 1.07 -10.65
N GLY A 25 -28.83 2.28 -10.14
CA GLY A 25 -30.14 2.85 -9.90
C GLY A 25 -30.91 3.12 -11.19
N ASN A 26 -30.85 2.17 -12.12
CA ASN A 26 -31.53 2.22 -13.40
C ASN A 26 -33.00 1.86 -13.16
N GLN A 27 -33.81 2.87 -13.10
CA GLN A 27 -35.27 2.71 -13.13
C GLN A 27 -35.62 2.03 -14.47
N SER A 28 -36.11 0.83 -14.35
CA SER A 28 -36.57 -0.07 -15.40
C SER A 28 -37.22 0.63 -16.57
N THR A 29 -36.44 0.97 -17.58
CA THR A 29 -36.93 0.88 -18.96
C THR A 29 -36.87 -0.58 -19.35
N VAL A 30 -37.94 -1.11 -19.87
CA VAL A 30 -38.05 -2.51 -20.35
C VAL A 30 -36.96 -2.83 -21.39
N LEU A 31 -36.35 -1.83 -21.95
CA LEU A 31 -35.25 -1.90 -22.91
C LEU A 31 -34.08 -1.00 -22.46
N GLN A 32 -32.90 -1.57 -22.44
CA GLN A 32 -31.65 -0.81 -22.27
C GLN A 32 -31.21 -0.31 -23.65
N LEU A 33 -31.49 0.93 -23.96
CA LEU A 33 -31.04 1.58 -25.18
C LEU A 33 -29.71 2.34 -24.92
N PRO A 34 -28.84 2.45 -25.93
CA PRO A 34 -27.63 3.26 -25.80
C PRO A 34 -27.95 4.73 -25.45
N GLU A 35 -27.32 5.24 -24.40
CA GLU A 35 -27.48 6.64 -24.00
C GLU A 35 -26.49 7.56 -24.74
N THR A 36 -26.93 8.79 -25.05
CA THR A 36 -26.07 9.79 -25.68
C THR A 36 -24.89 10.18 -24.80
N SER A 37 -25.12 10.24 -23.47
CA SER A 37 -24.07 10.48 -22.48
C SER A 37 -23.74 9.16 -21.79
N GLN A 38 -22.72 8.48 -22.28
CA GLN A 38 -22.34 7.16 -21.78
C GLN A 38 -21.79 7.20 -20.35
N ALA A 39 -22.09 6.14 -19.60
CA ALA A 39 -21.55 5.98 -18.25
C ALA A 39 -20.04 5.72 -18.29
N ALA A 40 -19.33 6.24 -17.31
CA ALA A 40 -17.90 6.03 -17.08
C ALA A 40 -17.58 6.01 -15.60
N SER A 41 -16.44 5.43 -15.28
CA SER A 41 -15.89 5.47 -13.93
C SER A 41 -14.38 5.61 -13.96
N VAL A 42 -13.84 6.26 -12.92
CA VAL A 42 -12.41 6.31 -12.64
C VAL A 42 -12.21 5.94 -11.18
N SER A 43 -11.13 5.23 -10.88
CA SER A 43 -10.81 4.81 -9.52
C SER A 43 -9.30 4.86 -9.29
N GLN A 44 -8.90 5.29 -8.08
CA GLN A 44 -7.50 5.37 -7.66
C GLN A 44 -7.37 4.84 -6.23
N THR A 45 -6.35 4.02 -6.00
CA THR A 45 -5.96 3.56 -4.66
C THR A 45 -4.91 4.49 -4.09
N LEU A 46 -5.09 4.89 -2.83
CA LEU A 46 -4.14 5.70 -2.05
C LEU A 46 -3.84 4.96 -0.75
N GLY A 47 -2.70 4.27 -0.69
CA GLY A 47 -2.41 3.38 0.42
C GLY A 47 -3.48 2.29 0.56
N PRO A 48 -4.12 2.12 1.74
CA PRO A 48 -5.20 1.14 1.92
C PRO A 48 -6.54 1.60 1.35
N SER A 49 -6.69 2.88 1.04
CA SER A 49 -7.95 3.53 0.68
C SER A 49 -8.17 3.57 -0.82
N ARG A 50 -9.43 3.66 -1.24
CA ARG A 50 -9.83 3.83 -2.63
C ARG A 50 -10.77 5.02 -2.78
N ILE A 51 -10.54 5.80 -3.83
CA ILE A 51 -11.43 6.86 -4.31
C ILE A 51 -11.98 6.38 -5.64
N SER A 52 -13.28 6.52 -5.88
CA SER A 52 -13.88 6.29 -7.19
C SER A 52 -14.92 7.33 -7.54
N VAL A 53 -14.99 7.71 -8.82
CA VAL A 53 -16.00 8.61 -9.37
C VAL A 53 -16.73 7.87 -10.48
N ARG A 54 -18.07 7.81 -10.40
CA ARG A 54 -18.96 7.27 -11.43
C ARG A 54 -19.82 8.40 -11.97
N TYR A 55 -19.89 8.53 -13.29
CA TYR A 55 -20.50 9.69 -13.94
C TYR A 55 -20.94 9.36 -15.36
N HIS A 56 -21.75 10.24 -15.97
CA HIS A 56 -22.07 10.20 -17.37
C HIS A 56 -21.36 11.31 -18.14
N ARG A 57 -20.97 11.03 -19.38
CA ARG A 57 -20.08 11.84 -20.22
C ARG A 57 -20.83 12.58 -21.32
N PRO A 58 -21.43 13.76 -21.06
CA PRO A 58 -21.99 14.57 -22.10
C PRO A 58 -20.88 15.12 -23.03
N LEU A 59 -21.19 15.24 -24.33
CA LEU A 59 -20.31 15.87 -25.32
C LEU A 59 -20.51 17.38 -25.33
N VAL A 60 -19.48 18.14 -25.73
CA VAL A 60 -19.60 19.57 -26.02
C VAL A 60 -20.54 19.78 -27.22
N GLY A 61 -20.33 19.02 -28.31
CA GLY A 61 -21.17 19.07 -29.51
C GLY A 61 -21.28 20.47 -30.10
N GLY A 62 -20.21 21.23 -30.09
CA GLY A 62 -20.17 22.61 -30.59
C GLY A 62 -20.99 23.62 -29.79
N ARG A 63 -21.50 23.25 -28.59
CA ARG A 63 -22.35 24.13 -27.77
C ARG A 63 -21.50 24.99 -26.82
N LYS A 64 -22.02 26.17 -26.49
CA LYS A 64 -21.54 26.93 -25.32
C LYS A 64 -22.12 26.28 -24.07
N LEU A 65 -21.30 25.89 -23.12
CA LEU A 65 -21.69 25.10 -21.95
C LEU A 65 -21.93 25.98 -20.70
N PHE A 66 -20.89 26.65 -20.26
CA PHE A 66 -20.88 27.37 -18.99
C PHE A 66 -21.57 28.74 -19.09
N GLY A 67 -22.37 29.08 -18.06
CA GLY A 67 -23.22 30.27 -18.04
C GLY A 67 -24.46 30.16 -18.96
N THR A 68 -24.84 28.93 -19.35
CA THR A 68 -26.02 28.63 -20.16
C THR A 68 -27.00 27.73 -19.41
N GLN A 69 -28.08 27.28 -20.07
CA GLN A 69 -29.02 26.32 -19.49
C GLN A 69 -28.40 24.93 -19.26
N ILE A 70 -27.26 24.60 -19.90
CA ILE A 70 -26.58 23.32 -19.74
C ILE A 70 -25.82 23.29 -18.41
N VAL A 71 -25.03 24.33 -18.11
CA VAL A 71 -24.28 24.50 -16.88
C VAL A 71 -24.49 25.94 -16.39
N PRO A 72 -25.63 26.22 -15.72
CA PRO A 72 -25.98 27.58 -15.30
C PRO A 72 -25.09 28.04 -14.14
N TYR A 73 -24.63 29.28 -14.22
CA TYR A 73 -23.89 29.90 -13.12
C TYR A 73 -24.81 30.16 -11.91
N GLY A 74 -24.25 29.95 -10.71
CA GLY A 74 -24.99 30.16 -9.45
C GLY A 74 -26.04 29.11 -9.12
N GLN A 75 -26.18 28.06 -9.92
CA GLN A 75 -27.14 26.99 -9.71
C GLN A 75 -26.45 25.63 -9.50
N VAL A 76 -27.12 24.75 -8.73
CA VAL A 76 -26.60 23.41 -8.49
C VAL A 76 -26.69 22.57 -9.77
N TRP A 77 -25.54 22.05 -10.20
CA TRP A 77 -25.40 21.18 -11.36
C TRP A 77 -24.86 19.83 -10.92
N ARG A 78 -25.38 18.73 -11.51
CA ARG A 78 -25.03 17.33 -11.19
C ARG A 78 -23.59 16.93 -11.55
N ALA A 79 -22.79 17.87 -12.04
CA ALA A 79 -21.39 17.62 -12.45
C ALA A 79 -21.20 16.46 -13.44
N GLY A 80 -22.15 16.31 -14.36
CA GLY A 80 -22.28 15.25 -15.36
C GLY A 80 -23.57 15.34 -16.12
N ALA A 81 -24.12 14.19 -16.52
CA ALA A 81 -25.41 14.04 -17.20
C ALA A 81 -26.19 12.85 -16.61
N ASN A 82 -27.46 12.72 -16.97
CA ASN A 82 -28.39 11.65 -16.55
C ASN A 82 -28.50 11.56 -15.02
N GLU A 83 -28.16 10.44 -14.40
CA GLU A 83 -28.14 10.24 -12.96
C GLU A 83 -27.11 11.10 -12.26
N ASN A 84 -27.13 11.09 -10.95
CA ASN A 84 -26.11 11.73 -10.12
C ASN A 84 -24.72 11.24 -10.50
N THR A 85 -23.79 12.18 -10.63
CA THR A 85 -22.38 11.86 -10.48
C THR A 85 -22.14 11.45 -9.03
N ILE A 86 -21.45 10.35 -8.82
CA ILE A 86 -21.23 9.75 -7.50
C ILE A 86 -19.73 9.68 -7.23
N VAL A 87 -19.32 10.10 -6.05
CA VAL A 87 -17.97 9.86 -5.54
C VAL A 87 -18.05 8.96 -4.31
N GLU A 88 -17.16 7.97 -4.23
CA GLU A 88 -17.03 7.03 -3.13
C GLU A 88 -15.64 7.13 -2.52
N PHE A 89 -15.61 7.19 -1.18
CA PHE A 89 -14.42 7.10 -0.36
C PHE A 89 -14.55 5.90 0.57
N THR A 90 -13.62 4.94 0.49
CA THR A 90 -13.67 3.74 1.35
C THR A 90 -13.30 4.04 2.80
N ASP A 91 -12.61 5.15 3.04
CA ASP A 91 -12.11 5.58 4.34
C ASP A 91 -12.28 7.08 4.53
N PRO A 92 -12.20 7.63 5.76
CA PRO A 92 -12.28 9.06 6.00
C PRO A 92 -11.19 9.85 5.27
N VAL A 93 -11.56 10.97 4.68
CA VAL A 93 -10.67 11.83 3.92
C VAL A 93 -10.79 13.29 4.36
N THR A 94 -9.86 14.11 3.94
CA THR A 94 -10.04 15.56 3.90
C THR A 94 -10.15 16.03 2.45
N ILE A 95 -11.09 16.92 2.19
CA ILE A 95 -11.30 17.57 0.89
C ILE A 95 -10.99 19.05 1.05
N GLU A 96 -10.00 19.56 0.32
CA GLU A 96 -9.53 20.94 0.51
C GLU A 96 -9.25 21.26 1.99
N GLY A 97 -8.69 20.27 2.75
CA GLY A 97 -8.40 20.39 4.18
C GLY A 97 -9.59 20.26 5.12
N LYS A 98 -10.80 20.01 4.64
CA LYS A 98 -12.00 19.79 5.46
C LYS A 98 -12.36 18.31 5.53
N ALA A 99 -12.65 17.83 6.74
CA ALA A 99 -12.95 16.42 6.98
C ALA A 99 -14.26 15.99 6.30
N LEU A 100 -14.23 14.77 5.73
CA LEU A 100 -15.38 14.06 5.19
C LEU A 100 -15.25 12.58 5.57
N ASP A 101 -16.33 12.00 6.12
CA ASP A 101 -16.38 10.60 6.48
C ASP A 101 -16.33 9.70 5.24
N ARG A 102 -16.00 8.42 5.45
CA ARG A 102 -16.16 7.39 4.42
C ARG A 102 -17.61 7.30 3.95
N GLY A 103 -17.84 7.06 2.69
CA GLY A 103 -19.18 6.92 2.17
C GLY A 103 -19.31 7.08 0.67
N VAL A 104 -20.54 7.03 0.22
CA VAL A 104 -20.94 7.28 -1.16
C VAL A 104 -21.74 8.58 -1.20
N TYR A 105 -21.29 9.53 -1.97
CA TYR A 105 -21.86 10.88 -2.04
C TYR A 105 -22.30 11.22 -3.45
N GLY A 106 -23.44 11.89 -3.57
CA GLY A 106 -23.78 12.60 -4.80
C GLY A 106 -22.88 13.82 -4.95
N LEU A 107 -22.16 13.89 -6.07
CA LEU A 107 -21.28 15.01 -6.38
C LEU A 107 -22.04 16.06 -7.19
N HIS A 108 -22.20 17.25 -6.62
CA HIS A 108 -22.77 18.40 -7.29
C HIS A 108 -21.79 19.55 -7.29
N MET A 109 -21.99 20.50 -8.20
CA MET A 109 -21.18 21.70 -8.28
C MET A 109 -22.08 22.93 -8.50
N ILE A 110 -21.68 24.07 -7.93
CA ILE A 110 -22.27 25.37 -8.26
C ILE A 110 -21.19 26.17 -9.01
N PRO A 111 -21.28 26.25 -10.34
CA PRO A 111 -20.30 26.94 -11.17
C PRO A 111 -20.43 28.45 -11.05
N SER A 112 -19.33 29.17 -11.13
CA SER A 112 -19.27 30.58 -11.43
C SER A 112 -18.04 30.88 -12.33
N GLU A 113 -17.84 32.13 -12.72
CA GLU A 113 -16.70 32.49 -13.58
C GLU A 113 -15.34 32.23 -12.89
N ASN A 114 -15.24 32.51 -11.59
CA ASN A 114 -13.97 32.57 -10.88
C ASN A 114 -13.84 31.57 -9.72
N SER A 115 -14.95 30.97 -9.27
CA SER A 115 -14.97 30.06 -8.15
C SER A 115 -16.09 29.04 -8.36
N TRP A 116 -15.83 27.78 -8.00
CA TRP A 116 -16.81 26.71 -8.04
C TRP A 116 -16.99 26.14 -6.64
N THR A 117 -18.24 25.98 -6.22
CA THR A 117 -18.53 25.23 -4.98
C THR A 117 -18.73 23.77 -5.35
N ILE A 118 -17.92 22.88 -4.77
CA ILE A 118 -18.09 21.45 -4.87
C ILE A 118 -18.89 20.97 -3.66
N ILE A 119 -19.91 20.14 -3.90
CA ILE A 119 -20.86 19.68 -2.91
C ILE A 119 -20.82 18.15 -2.86
N PHE A 120 -20.67 17.60 -1.68
CA PHE A 120 -20.77 16.18 -1.38
C PHE A 120 -22.10 15.96 -0.63
N SER A 121 -23.13 15.51 -1.35
CA SER A 121 -24.45 15.23 -0.80
C SER A 121 -24.55 13.81 -0.30
N LYS A 122 -25.22 13.59 0.85
CA LYS A 122 -25.55 12.24 1.35
C LYS A 122 -26.54 11.51 0.44
N ASN A 123 -27.27 12.24 -0.40
CA ASN A 123 -28.14 11.67 -1.40
C ASN A 123 -27.33 11.38 -2.69
N SER A 124 -27.06 10.10 -2.95
CA SER A 124 -26.29 9.62 -4.09
C SER A 124 -27.14 8.94 -5.15
N THR A 125 -28.47 8.93 -5.01
CA THR A 125 -29.39 8.15 -5.87
C THR A 125 -30.35 8.99 -6.67
N SER A 126 -30.24 10.32 -6.62
CA SER A 126 -31.11 11.24 -7.35
C SER A 126 -30.90 11.16 -8.87
N TRP A 127 -31.92 11.49 -9.62
CA TRP A 127 -31.79 11.81 -11.05
C TRP A 127 -31.40 13.28 -11.21
N GLY A 128 -30.15 13.53 -11.53
CA GLY A 128 -29.65 14.90 -11.66
C GLY A 128 -29.63 15.68 -10.35
N SER A 129 -29.92 16.99 -10.43
CA SER A 129 -30.02 17.88 -9.26
C SER A 129 -31.42 18.44 -9.02
N PHE A 130 -32.45 17.81 -9.61
CA PHE A 130 -33.83 18.32 -9.52
C PHE A 130 -34.44 18.23 -8.12
N THR A 131 -34.02 17.25 -7.36
CA THR A 131 -34.47 16.99 -5.98
C THR A 131 -33.38 17.30 -4.96
N TYR A 132 -32.40 18.12 -5.34
CA TYR A 132 -31.30 18.48 -4.42
C TYR A 132 -31.85 19.27 -3.22
N ASP A 133 -31.46 18.84 -2.02
CA ASP A 133 -31.74 19.51 -0.75
C ASP A 133 -30.40 19.85 -0.06
N PRO A 134 -30.10 21.13 0.21
CA PRO A 134 -28.88 21.53 0.90
C PRO A 134 -28.77 20.98 2.34
N LYS A 135 -29.84 20.47 2.93
CA LYS A 135 -29.79 19.79 4.24
C LYS A 135 -29.12 18.43 4.19
N GLU A 136 -29.02 17.84 3.01
CA GLU A 136 -28.34 16.57 2.77
C GLU A 136 -26.84 16.74 2.52
N ASP A 137 -26.32 17.96 2.48
CA ASP A 137 -24.90 18.20 2.27
C ASP A 137 -24.08 17.69 3.45
N ALA A 138 -23.12 16.82 3.14
CA ALA A 138 -22.11 16.39 4.09
C ALA A 138 -20.96 17.39 4.13
N LEU A 139 -20.60 17.96 2.96
CA LEU A 139 -19.50 18.91 2.85
C LEU A 139 -19.71 19.85 1.63
N ARG A 140 -19.25 21.08 1.80
CA ARG A 140 -19.04 22.05 0.70
C ARG A 140 -17.63 22.62 0.77
N VAL A 141 -16.97 22.65 -0.38
CA VAL A 141 -15.66 23.29 -0.55
C VAL A 141 -15.70 24.24 -1.75
N GLU A 142 -14.89 25.27 -1.70
CA GLU A 142 -14.70 26.19 -2.81
C GLU A 142 -13.36 25.91 -3.48
N VAL A 143 -13.37 25.88 -4.81
CA VAL A 143 -12.18 25.67 -5.63
C VAL A 143 -12.15 26.67 -6.79
N LYS A 144 -10.97 26.92 -7.32
CA LYS A 144 -10.79 27.79 -8.47
C LYS A 144 -10.73 26.97 -9.74
N PRO A 145 -11.61 27.18 -10.73
CA PRO A 145 -11.50 26.53 -12.02
C PRO A 145 -10.24 27.02 -12.76
N GLY A 146 -9.69 26.15 -13.58
CA GLY A 146 -8.55 26.44 -14.45
C GLY A 146 -8.90 26.20 -15.92
N LYS A 147 -7.92 26.47 -16.78
CA LYS A 147 -7.94 26.09 -18.19
C LYS A 147 -7.02 24.91 -18.42
N GLY A 148 -7.41 24.02 -19.31
CA GLY A 148 -6.64 22.85 -19.73
C GLY A 148 -6.85 22.56 -21.21
N ASP A 149 -6.39 21.37 -21.62
CA ASP A 149 -6.63 20.90 -22.97
C ASP A 149 -8.12 20.69 -23.21
N PHE A 150 -8.54 20.82 -24.47
CA PHE A 150 -9.95 20.69 -24.84
C PHE A 150 -10.41 19.22 -24.75
N HIS A 151 -11.46 18.98 -23.96
CA HIS A 151 -12.12 17.69 -23.79
C HIS A 151 -13.53 17.75 -24.39
N GLU A 152 -13.75 17.04 -25.51
CA GLU A 152 -15.06 16.95 -26.15
C GLU A 152 -16.10 16.25 -25.26
N ALA A 153 -15.70 15.16 -24.59
CA ALA A 153 -16.54 14.46 -23.62
C ALA A 153 -16.11 14.83 -22.19
N LEU A 154 -17.07 15.15 -21.32
CA LEU A 154 -16.80 15.32 -19.90
C LEU A 154 -16.01 14.13 -19.34
N ALA A 155 -14.98 14.37 -18.59
CA ALA A 155 -14.13 13.35 -17.98
C ALA A 155 -13.74 13.73 -16.55
N TYR A 156 -13.51 12.71 -15.74
CA TYR A 156 -12.81 12.84 -14.45
C TYR A 156 -11.49 12.09 -14.52
N ASP A 157 -10.47 12.65 -13.88
CA ASP A 157 -9.24 11.95 -13.54
C ASP A 157 -8.94 12.07 -12.04
N ILE A 158 -8.05 11.19 -11.55
CA ILE A 158 -7.60 11.16 -10.17
C ILE A 158 -6.08 10.94 -10.21
N ASP A 159 -5.31 12.00 -10.00
CA ASP A 159 -3.84 11.94 -10.02
C ASP A 159 -3.26 11.89 -8.61
N PRO A 160 -2.53 10.82 -8.24
CA PRO A 160 -1.80 10.78 -6.98
C PRO A 160 -0.73 11.88 -6.92
N VAL A 161 -0.69 12.60 -5.78
CA VAL A 161 0.30 13.63 -5.50
C VAL A 161 1.32 13.16 -4.47
N LYS A 162 0.83 12.41 -3.45
CA LYS A 162 1.62 11.75 -2.41
C LYS A 162 1.05 10.37 -2.17
N ALA A 163 1.70 9.58 -1.33
CA ALA A 163 1.23 8.24 -0.96
C ALA A 163 -0.21 8.20 -0.41
N ASN A 164 -0.66 9.30 0.24
CA ASN A 164 -1.97 9.43 0.87
C ASN A 164 -2.84 10.53 0.27
N SER A 165 -2.46 11.17 -0.83
CA SER A 165 -3.21 12.29 -1.40
C SER A 165 -3.26 12.25 -2.93
N ALA A 166 -4.37 12.75 -3.48
CA ALA A 166 -4.58 12.91 -4.90
C ALA A 166 -5.32 14.20 -5.21
N VAL A 167 -5.30 14.61 -6.47
CA VAL A 167 -6.17 15.65 -7.00
C VAL A 167 -7.17 15.00 -7.95
N VAL A 168 -8.44 15.18 -7.65
CA VAL A 168 -9.54 14.82 -8.56
C VAL A 168 -9.84 16.02 -9.44
N ARG A 169 -9.94 15.81 -10.76
CA ARG A 169 -10.27 16.88 -11.72
C ARG A 169 -11.44 16.49 -12.57
N LEU A 170 -12.36 17.44 -12.76
CA LEU A 170 -13.34 17.40 -13.82
C LEU A 170 -12.76 18.15 -15.02
N HIS A 171 -12.84 17.57 -16.22
CA HIS A 171 -12.48 18.18 -17.50
C HIS A 171 -13.69 18.23 -18.42
N TRP A 172 -14.00 19.40 -18.98
CA TRP A 172 -15.01 19.52 -20.03
C TRP A 172 -14.81 20.81 -20.83
N ALA A 173 -14.83 20.74 -22.15
CA ALA A 173 -14.31 21.77 -23.04
C ALA A 173 -12.86 22.15 -22.64
N ASP A 174 -12.56 23.40 -22.43
CA ASP A 174 -11.25 23.92 -21.94
C ASP A 174 -11.23 24.20 -20.43
N VAL A 175 -12.28 23.77 -19.68
CA VAL A 175 -12.39 24.01 -18.24
C VAL A 175 -11.92 22.79 -17.45
N VAL A 176 -11.11 23.06 -16.44
CA VAL A 176 -10.63 22.05 -15.46
C VAL A 176 -11.03 22.50 -14.07
N VAL A 177 -11.69 21.63 -13.31
CA VAL A 177 -12.11 21.91 -11.94
C VAL A 177 -11.44 20.91 -11.00
N PRO A 178 -10.35 21.29 -10.32
CA PRO A 178 -9.63 20.43 -9.40
C PRO A 178 -10.21 20.49 -8.00
N PHE A 179 -10.09 19.41 -7.23
CA PHE A 179 -10.16 19.40 -5.78
C PHE A 179 -9.20 18.36 -5.18
N SER A 180 -8.58 18.73 -4.06
CA SER A 180 -7.61 17.87 -3.37
C SER A 180 -8.32 16.91 -2.45
N VAL A 181 -7.84 15.68 -2.42
CA VAL A 181 -8.30 14.63 -1.50
C VAL A 181 -7.09 14.08 -0.77
N GLU A 182 -7.16 13.99 0.55
CA GLU A 182 -6.13 13.38 1.38
C GLU A 182 -6.75 12.35 2.32
N VAL A 183 -6.17 11.15 2.36
CA VAL A 183 -6.58 10.08 3.28
C VAL A 183 -6.09 10.42 4.67
N SER A 184 -6.98 10.45 5.64
CA SER A 184 -6.66 10.75 7.03
C SER A 184 -6.02 9.54 7.72
N ASN A 185 -4.93 9.79 8.45
CA ASN A 185 -4.25 8.78 9.29
C ASN A 185 -4.01 7.43 8.57
N PRO A 186 -3.29 7.41 7.42
CA PRO A 186 -3.11 6.19 6.63
C PRO A 186 -2.44 5.06 7.42
N GLN A 187 -1.55 5.36 8.37
CA GLN A 187 -0.89 4.37 9.22
C GLN A 187 -1.91 3.64 10.12
N GLU A 188 -2.84 4.37 10.72
CA GLU A 188 -3.91 3.78 11.56
C GLU A 188 -4.86 2.90 10.72
N LEU A 189 -5.16 3.32 9.50
CA LEU A 189 -5.98 2.53 8.58
C LEU A 189 -5.27 1.23 8.18
N VAL A 190 -3.96 1.27 7.93
CA VAL A 190 -3.18 0.06 7.68
C VAL A 190 -3.19 -0.83 8.91
N ALA A 191 -2.92 -0.30 10.11
CA ALA A 191 -2.93 -1.08 11.35
C ALA A 191 -4.27 -1.79 11.58
N ALA A 192 -5.38 -1.08 11.40
CA ALA A 192 -6.73 -1.66 11.50
C ALA A 192 -6.98 -2.74 10.43
N ASN A 193 -6.47 -2.56 9.22
CA ASN A 193 -6.60 -3.54 8.13
C ASN A 193 -5.74 -4.78 8.39
N LEU A 194 -4.53 -4.65 8.92
CA LEU A 194 -3.69 -5.79 9.33
C LEU A 194 -4.43 -6.71 10.30
N GLN A 195 -5.11 -6.15 11.31
CA GLN A 195 -5.90 -6.91 12.25
C GLN A 195 -7.00 -7.73 11.56
N ASN A 196 -7.65 -7.17 10.53
CA ASN A 196 -8.66 -7.90 9.75
C ASN A 196 -8.04 -9.00 8.87
N GLN A 197 -6.91 -8.73 8.22
CA GLN A 197 -6.21 -9.70 7.39
C GLN A 197 -5.71 -10.90 8.20
N LEU A 198 -5.25 -10.69 9.43
CA LEU A 198 -4.80 -11.74 10.34
C LEU A 198 -5.93 -12.66 10.85
N ARG A 199 -7.21 -12.31 10.60
CA ARG A 199 -8.38 -13.17 10.86
C ARG A 199 -8.72 -14.12 9.71
N THR A 200 -8.04 -14.02 8.57
CA THR A 200 -8.22 -14.88 7.40
C THR A 200 -7.31 -16.12 7.49
N LEU A 201 -6.95 -16.72 6.35
CA LEU A 201 -5.96 -17.80 6.29
C LEU A 201 -4.59 -17.41 6.87
N ASN A 202 -4.29 -16.13 6.91
CA ASN A 202 -3.08 -15.57 7.53
C ASN A 202 -3.00 -15.88 9.03
N HIS A 203 -4.11 -16.24 9.68
CA HIS A 203 -4.14 -16.65 11.08
C HIS A 203 -3.20 -17.82 11.40
N TRP A 204 -2.88 -18.65 10.42
CA TRP A 204 -2.02 -19.81 10.56
C TRP A 204 -0.62 -19.62 10.01
N ASN A 205 -0.28 -18.41 9.58
CA ASN A 205 1.00 -18.06 8.97
C ASN A 205 1.84 -17.20 9.93
N TRP A 206 2.94 -17.75 10.42
CA TRP A 206 3.86 -17.04 11.31
C TRP A 206 4.41 -15.74 10.67
N GLN A 207 4.70 -15.80 9.37
CA GLN A 207 5.27 -14.67 8.62
C GLN A 207 4.29 -13.50 8.54
N ALA A 208 2.99 -13.76 8.35
CA ALA A 208 1.99 -12.71 8.32
C ALA A 208 1.93 -11.90 9.64
N TYR A 209 2.12 -12.56 10.77
CA TYR A 209 2.21 -11.88 12.07
C TYR A 209 3.53 -11.14 12.24
N ASP A 210 4.65 -11.69 11.75
CA ASP A 210 5.94 -11.01 11.77
C ASP A 210 5.93 -9.76 10.88
N ASP A 211 5.43 -9.85 9.65
CA ASP A 211 5.28 -8.73 8.73
C ASP A 211 4.38 -7.63 9.32
N ALA A 212 3.28 -8.00 9.97
CA ALA A 212 2.40 -7.05 10.64
C ALA A 212 3.10 -6.32 11.80
N ALA A 213 3.87 -7.05 12.61
CA ALA A 213 4.64 -6.46 13.70
C ALA A 213 5.76 -5.54 13.18
N HIS A 214 6.41 -5.95 12.09
CA HIS A 214 7.45 -5.15 11.43
C HIS A 214 6.91 -3.82 10.92
N TYR A 215 5.74 -3.83 10.26
CA TYR A 215 5.08 -2.60 9.85
C TYR A 215 4.80 -1.66 11.04
N LEU A 216 4.24 -2.18 12.14
CA LEU A 216 3.97 -1.37 13.33
C LEU A 216 5.24 -0.80 13.96
N LEU A 217 6.35 -1.55 13.90
CA LEU A 217 7.67 -1.10 14.35
C LEU A 217 8.20 0.02 13.45
N ASP A 218 8.14 -0.13 12.13
CA ASP A 218 8.65 0.85 11.17
C ASP A 218 7.92 2.19 11.28
N GLU A 219 6.59 2.13 11.47
CA GLU A 219 5.78 3.32 11.70
C GLU A 219 5.84 3.84 13.15
N ASN A 220 6.47 3.08 14.05
CA ASN A 220 6.57 3.37 15.48
C ASN A 220 5.21 3.62 16.15
N ILE A 221 4.20 2.81 15.78
CA ILE A 221 2.84 2.86 16.35
C ILE A 221 2.46 1.49 16.94
N HIS A 222 1.53 1.46 17.89
CA HIS A 222 0.93 0.24 18.40
C HIS A 222 1.93 -0.87 18.78
N LEU A 223 3.09 -0.51 19.40
CA LEU A 223 4.16 -1.46 19.72
C LEU A 223 3.70 -2.61 20.64
N ASN A 224 2.66 -2.39 21.45
CA ASN A 224 2.08 -3.47 22.26
C ASN A 224 1.35 -4.50 21.37
N ASP A 225 0.67 -4.07 20.31
CA ASP A 225 0.03 -4.98 19.34
C ASP A 225 1.10 -5.72 18.52
N ALA A 226 2.19 -5.03 18.15
CA ALA A 226 3.34 -5.66 17.53
C ALA A 226 3.92 -6.80 18.38
N MET A 227 4.05 -6.59 19.70
CA MET A 227 4.47 -7.65 20.62
C MET A 227 3.48 -8.82 20.66
N ALA A 228 2.18 -8.56 20.70
CA ALA A 228 1.15 -9.61 20.67
C ALA A 228 1.19 -10.41 19.35
N TYR A 229 1.42 -9.74 18.21
CA TYR A 229 1.61 -10.40 16.93
C TYR A 229 2.86 -11.28 16.92
N LEU A 230 3.97 -10.80 17.46
CA LEU A 230 5.20 -11.58 17.57
C LEU A 230 5.07 -12.79 18.51
N ASP A 231 4.36 -12.64 19.62
CA ASP A 231 4.06 -13.79 20.51
C ASP A 231 3.25 -14.87 19.75
N ARG A 232 2.32 -14.43 18.91
CA ARG A 232 1.56 -15.36 18.05
C ARG A 232 2.42 -15.97 16.95
N SER A 233 3.27 -15.19 16.29
CA SER A 233 4.22 -15.66 15.28
C SER A 233 5.14 -16.75 15.84
N LEU A 234 5.74 -16.50 17.00
CA LEU A 234 6.63 -17.44 17.70
C LEU A 234 5.92 -18.72 18.14
N LEU A 235 4.64 -18.63 18.54
CA LEU A 235 3.82 -19.79 18.89
C LEU A 235 3.55 -20.69 17.68
N LEU A 236 3.40 -20.10 16.50
CA LEU A 236 3.19 -20.85 15.25
C LEU A 236 4.48 -21.49 14.78
N GLU A 237 5.55 -20.73 14.71
CA GLU A 237 6.88 -21.19 14.33
C GLU A 237 7.95 -20.21 14.82
N GLU A 238 8.86 -20.68 15.67
CA GLU A 238 9.98 -19.88 16.15
C GLU A 238 11.09 -19.84 15.11
N ARG A 239 11.40 -18.64 14.60
CA ARG A 239 12.38 -18.37 13.55
C ARG A 239 13.37 -17.31 13.97
N PHE A 240 14.51 -17.26 13.29
CA PHE A 240 15.48 -16.17 13.43
C PHE A 240 14.82 -14.82 13.16
N GLU A 241 14.03 -14.71 12.09
CA GLU A 241 13.38 -13.49 11.63
C GLU A 241 12.47 -12.89 12.71
N ASN A 242 11.50 -13.66 13.19
CA ASN A 242 10.52 -13.13 14.16
C ASN A 242 11.13 -12.90 15.56
N LEU A 243 12.18 -13.62 15.93
CA LEU A 243 12.96 -13.29 17.12
C LEU A 243 13.71 -11.95 16.96
N MET A 244 14.29 -11.68 15.78
CA MET A 244 14.97 -10.42 15.50
C MET A 244 13.99 -9.25 15.47
N THR A 245 12.81 -9.41 14.85
CA THR A 245 11.75 -8.40 14.91
C THR A 245 11.32 -8.14 16.35
N LYS A 246 11.15 -9.19 17.17
CA LYS A 246 10.82 -9.05 18.59
C LYS A 246 11.87 -8.28 19.36
N ALA A 247 13.14 -8.56 19.13
CA ALA A 247 14.23 -7.82 19.75
C ALA A 247 14.22 -6.33 19.33
N ALA A 248 13.88 -6.03 18.08
CA ALA A 248 13.76 -4.67 17.59
C ALA A 248 12.57 -3.92 18.23
N VAL A 249 11.40 -4.55 18.31
CA VAL A 249 10.22 -3.97 18.99
C VAL A 249 10.52 -3.71 20.48
N LEU A 250 11.15 -4.66 21.17
CA LEU A 250 11.55 -4.47 22.59
C LEU A 250 12.48 -3.27 22.75
N ARG A 251 13.42 -3.04 21.82
CA ARG A 251 14.28 -1.83 21.84
C ARG A 251 13.47 -0.56 21.64
N ALA A 252 12.56 -0.54 20.68
CA ALA A 252 11.69 0.60 20.46
C ALA A 252 10.82 0.93 21.68
N MET A 253 10.45 -0.10 22.47
CA MET A 253 9.75 0.06 23.76
C MET A 253 10.68 0.45 24.94
N GLY A 254 11.99 0.60 24.73
CA GLY A 254 12.98 0.91 25.79
C GLY A 254 13.41 -0.30 26.63
N LYS A 255 13.00 -1.52 26.30
CA LYS A 255 13.30 -2.77 27.04
C LYS A 255 14.61 -3.40 26.56
N THR A 256 15.73 -2.68 26.67
CA THR A 256 17.01 -3.04 26.06
C THR A 256 17.57 -4.37 26.55
N ASP A 257 17.44 -4.69 27.83
CA ASP A 257 17.97 -5.95 28.40
C ASP A 257 17.20 -7.17 27.86
N GLU A 258 15.88 -7.06 27.77
CA GLU A 258 15.04 -8.11 27.18
C GLU A 258 15.36 -8.28 25.68
N ALA A 259 15.51 -7.17 24.97
CA ALA A 259 15.87 -7.17 23.55
C ALA A 259 17.21 -7.88 23.30
N THR A 260 18.20 -7.63 24.14
CA THR A 260 19.53 -8.26 24.04
C THR A 260 19.45 -9.77 24.25
N LYS A 261 18.66 -10.24 25.23
CA LYS A 261 18.45 -11.67 25.48
C LYS A 261 17.78 -12.37 24.29
N VAL A 262 16.71 -11.77 23.74
CA VAL A 262 15.99 -12.30 22.58
C VAL A 262 16.89 -12.33 21.35
N GLN A 263 17.66 -11.26 21.11
CA GLN A 263 18.62 -11.22 20.00
C GLN A 263 19.70 -12.28 20.12
N SER A 264 20.26 -12.50 21.32
CA SER A 264 21.26 -13.55 21.52
C SER A 264 20.69 -14.93 21.22
N ALA A 265 19.47 -15.23 21.68
CA ALA A 265 18.78 -16.48 21.36
C ALA A 265 18.53 -16.65 19.84
N ALA A 266 18.18 -15.56 19.15
CA ALA A 266 18.02 -15.58 17.68
C ALA A 266 19.34 -15.94 16.99
N LEU A 267 20.45 -15.30 17.39
CA LEU A 267 21.77 -15.53 16.79
C LEU A 267 22.31 -16.95 17.03
N GLU A 268 21.94 -17.58 18.13
CA GLU A 268 22.30 -18.98 18.40
C GLU A 268 21.60 -19.96 17.44
N LYS A 269 20.36 -19.67 17.03
CA LYS A 269 19.52 -20.47 16.14
C LYS A 269 19.68 -20.14 14.67
N ALA A 270 20.36 -19.03 14.37
CA ALA A 270 20.49 -18.54 13.00
C ALA A 270 21.25 -19.51 12.11
N GLN A 271 20.75 -19.70 10.89
CA GLN A 271 21.47 -20.40 9.83
C GLN A 271 22.71 -19.59 9.39
N PRO A 272 23.75 -20.25 8.86
CA PRO A 272 24.98 -19.56 8.46
C PRO A 272 24.78 -18.38 7.52
N LEU A 273 23.86 -18.50 6.57
CA LEU A 273 23.54 -17.42 5.63
C LEU A 273 22.83 -16.26 6.32
N GLN A 274 21.93 -16.54 7.27
CA GLN A 274 21.24 -15.50 8.06
C GLN A 274 22.24 -14.68 8.89
N LEU A 275 23.22 -15.35 9.54
CA LEU A 275 24.32 -14.68 10.23
C LEU A 275 25.11 -13.79 9.30
N HIS A 276 25.45 -14.27 8.11
CA HIS A 276 26.18 -13.50 7.11
C HIS A 276 25.40 -12.25 6.67
N ILE A 277 24.11 -12.39 6.31
CA ILE A 277 23.25 -11.28 5.90
C ILE A 277 23.08 -10.27 7.04
N TYR A 278 22.86 -10.74 8.25
CA TYR A 278 22.73 -9.87 9.43
C TYR A 278 24.01 -9.05 9.68
N ALA A 279 25.19 -9.69 9.62
CA ALA A 279 26.46 -9.01 9.77
C ALA A 279 26.69 -7.97 8.64
N ARG A 280 26.26 -8.27 7.41
CA ARG A 280 26.28 -7.29 6.30
C ARG A 280 25.38 -6.09 6.58
N GLY A 281 24.20 -6.31 7.14
CA GLY A 281 23.30 -5.24 7.58
C GLY A 281 23.91 -4.35 8.67
N LEU A 282 24.60 -4.94 9.63
CA LEU A 282 25.35 -4.19 10.64
C LEU A 282 26.46 -3.31 10.04
N GLN A 283 27.17 -3.80 9.00
CA GLN A 283 28.17 -2.99 8.30
C GLN A 283 27.54 -1.77 7.61
N GLN A 284 26.38 -1.95 6.93
CA GLN A 284 25.66 -0.84 6.32
C GLN A 284 25.20 0.22 7.33
N GLN A 285 24.96 -0.20 8.58
CA GLN A 285 24.64 0.68 9.71
C GLN A 285 25.91 1.26 10.39
N HIS A 286 27.11 1.09 9.82
CA HIS A 286 28.39 1.50 10.39
C HIS A 286 28.75 0.86 11.75
N ARG A 287 28.12 -0.29 12.08
CA ARG A 287 28.37 -1.09 13.29
C ARG A 287 29.42 -2.18 13.03
N GLN A 288 30.58 -1.76 12.56
CA GLN A 288 31.59 -2.66 12.00
C GLN A 288 32.14 -3.66 13.01
N ALA A 289 32.36 -3.25 14.25
CA ALA A 289 32.90 -4.15 15.27
C ALA A 289 31.96 -5.32 15.58
N GLU A 290 30.65 -5.05 15.63
CA GLU A 290 29.63 -6.08 15.85
C GLU A 290 29.50 -7.00 14.62
N ALA A 291 29.53 -6.46 13.41
CA ALA A 291 29.53 -7.24 12.19
C ALA A 291 30.72 -8.23 12.15
N PHE A 292 31.92 -7.75 12.52
CA PHE A 292 33.11 -8.59 12.55
C PHE A 292 33.02 -9.71 13.61
N ALA A 293 32.43 -9.45 14.76
CA ALA A 293 32.18 -10.49 15.76
C ALA A 293 31.28 -11.60 15.22
N ILE A 294 30.21 -11.24 14.51
CA ILE A 294 29.28 -12.21 13.88
C ILE A 294 29.94 -12.97 12.75
N PHE A 295 30.75 -12.31 11.88
CA PHE A 295 31.48 -13.02 10.83
C PHE A 295 32.46 -14.04 11.42
N LYS A 296 33.22 -13.67 12.47
CA LYS A 296 34.15 -14.57 13.16
C LYS A 296 33.41 -15.74 13.83
N GLN A 297 32.25 -15.47 14.46
CA GLN A 297 31.40 -16.52 15.04
C GLN A 297 30.94 -17.50 13.98
N ASN A 298 30.48 -16.99 12.83
CA ASN A 298 30.02 -17.81 11.72
C ASN A 298 31.14 -18.67 11.15
N ALA A 299 32.33 -18.10 10.95
CA ALA A 299 33.51 -18.81 10.46
C ALA A 299 33.99 -19.93 11.40
N ALA A 300 33.90 -19.71 12.71
CA ALA A 300 34.24 -20.73 13.69
C ALA A 300 33.35 -21.99 13.60
N LYS A 301 32.08 -21.82 13.21
CA LYS A 301 31.11 -22.92 13.10
C LYS A 301 31.01 -23.50 11.70
N HIS A 302 31.25 -22.71 10.66
CA HIS A 302 30.96 -23.06 9.26
C HIS A 302 32.10 -22.58 8.32
N PRO A 303 33.35 -23.07 8.48
CA PRO A 303 34.52 -22.52 7.80
C PRO A 303 34.52 -22.71 6.27
N ASP A 304 33.77 -23.70 5.75
CA ASP A 304 33.87 -24.13 4.35
C ASP A 304 32.83 -23.46 3.41
N LEU A 305 32.00 -22.58 3.93
CA LEU A 305 30.96 -21.94 3.11
C LEU A 305 31.49 -20.68 2.42
N TRP A 306 31.26 -20.57 1.12
CA TRP A 306 31.79 -19.48 0.29
C TRP A 306 31.44 -18.07 0.85
N PHE A 307 30.22 -17.85 1.32
CA PHE A 307 29.83 -16.56 1.88
C PHE A 307 30.46 -16.29 3.26
N VAL A 308 30.85 -17.33 3.98
CA VAL A 308 31.60 -17.18 5.23
C VAL A 308 33.01 -16.70 4.94
N HIS A 309 33.68 -17.24 3.91
CA HIS A 309 34.95 -16.73 3.41
C HIS A 309 34.84 -15.25 3.00
N THR A 310 33.74 -14.82 2.35
CA THR A 310 33.54 -13.39 2.05
C THR A 310 33.42 -12.52 3.31
N GLY A 311 32.80 -13.05 4.35
CA GLY A 311 32.73 -12.41 5.67
C GLY A 311 34.09 -12.24 6.31
N MET A 312 34.91 -13.30 6.29
CA MET A 312 36.27 -13.24 6.83
C MET A 312 37.20 -12.34 6.01
N ALA A 313 37.05 -12.32 4.67
CA ALA A 313 37.74 -11.36 3.83
C ALA A 313 37.50 -9.91 4.26
N ARG A 314 36.23 -9.57 4.61
CA ARG A 314 35.87 -8.24 5.12
C ARG A 314 36.48 -7.97 6.48
N VAL A 315 36.48 -8.95 7.39
CA VAL A 315 37.12 -8.82 8.70
C VAL A 315 38.60 -8.49 8.51
N TYR A 316 39.34 -9.30 7.73
CA TYR A 316 40.78 -9.08 7.50
C TYR A 316 41.06 -7.75 6.78
N SER A 317 40.19 -7.36 5.81
CA SER A 317 40.31 -6.07 5.13
C SER A 317 40.22 -4.90 6.12
N GLY A 318 39.20 -4.89 6.98
CA GLY A 318 39.02 -3.85 7.98
C GLY A 318 40.10 -3.85 9.09
N GLU A 319 40.80 -4.99 9.29
CA GLU A 319 41.99 -5.09 10.16
C GLU A 319 43.28 -4.70 9.43
N GLY A 320 43.25 -4.31 8.15
CA GLY A 320 44.41 -3.97 7.35
C GLY A 320 45.26 -5.19 6.88
N LYS A 321 44.74 -6.39 7.08
CA LYS A 321 45.37 -7.66 6.69
C LYS A 321 44.95 -8.04 5.27
N PHE A 322 45.43 -7.27 4.27
CA PHE A 322 44.93 -7.35 2.89
C PHE A 322 45.31 -8.65 2.20
N VAL A 323 46.46 -9.28 2.54
CA VAL A 323 46.90 -10.56 1.96
C VAL A 323 45.97 -11.70 2.39
N GLU A 324 45.64 -11.75 3.70
CA GLU A 324 44.71 -12.72 4.28
C GLU A 324 43.29 -12.48 3.73
N ALA A 325 42.88 -11.22 3.60
CA ALA A 325 41.60 -10.85 3.01
C ALA A 325 41.47 -11.32 1.54
N ALA A 326 42.51 -11.11 0.73
CA ALA A 326 42.51 -11.57 -0.66
C ALA A 326 42.46 -13.10 -0.76
N LYS A 327 43.17 -13.82 0.12
CA LYS A 327 43.12 -15.28 0.19
C LYS A 327 41.74 -15.80 0.50
N GLU A 328 41.07 -15.23 1.50
CA GLU A 328 39.69 -15.60 1.89
C GLU A 328 38.73 -15.33 0.73
N MET A 329 38.82 -14.16 0.07
CA MET A 329 38.00 -13.85 -1.08
C MET A 329 38.21 -14.81 -2.26
N GLN A 330 39.44 -15.25 -2.50
CA GLN A 330 39.74 -16.26 -3.52
C GLN A 330 39.12 -17.62 -3.19
N LEU A 331 39.12 -18.04 -1.91
CA LEU A 331 38.51 -19.28 -1.46
C LEU A 331 36.98 -19.25 -1.63
N ALA A 332 36.36 -18.08 -1.59
CA ALA A 332 34.92 -17.92 -1.75
C ALA A 332 34.48 -18.10 -3.23
N ILE A 333 35.28 -17.71 -4.22
CA ILE A 333 34.87 -17.64 -5.64
C ILE A 333 34.34 -18.96 -6.19
N PRO A 334 34.96 -20.13 -5.97
CA PRO A 334 34.49 -21.38 -6.56
C PRO A 334 33.10 -21.80 -6.12
N GLY A 335 32.73 -21.48 -4.84
CA GLY A 335 31.43 -21.81 -4.27
C GLY A 335 30.34 -20.75 -4.52
N ALA A 336 30.73 -19.58 -5.03
CA ALA A 336 29.81 -18.48 -5.25
C ALA A 336 28.97 -18.69 -6.53
N PRO A 337 27.72 -18.13 -6.57
CA PRO A 337 26.92 -18.06 -7.78
C PRO A 337 27.68 -17.39 -8.94
N GLU A 338 27.51 -17.88 -10.14
CA GLU A 338 28.26 -17.41 -11.32
C GLU A 338 28.17 -15.89 -11.51
N GLN A 339 26.97 -15.32 -11.31
CA GLN A 339 26.72 -13.88 -11.44
C GLN A 339 27.52 -13.02 -10.46
N GLN A 340 28.00 -13.59 -9.36
CA GLN A 340 28.75 -12.87 -8.31
C GLN A 340 30.27 -12.99 -8.48
N ARG A 341 30.75 -13.99 -9.21
CA ARG A 341 32.19 -14.31 -9.31
C ARG A 341 33.03 -13.15 -9.86
N SER A 342 32.58 -12.52 -10.95
CA SER A 342 33.29 -11.38 -11.54
C SER A 342 33.42 -10.19 -10.57
N ALA A 343 32.37 -9.89 -9.82
CA ALA A 343 32.41 -8.84 -8.77
C ALA A 343 33.43 -9.21 -7.67
N MET A 344 33.45 -10.48 -7.25
CA MET A 344 34.41 -10.96 -6.24
C MET A 344 35.86 -10.92 -6.73
N GLU A 345 36.10 -11.24 -7.98
CA GLU A 345 37.45 -11.08 -8.60
C GLU A 345 37.88 -9.61 -8.59
N GLY A 346 36.95 -8.66 -8.81
CA GLY A 346 37.22 -7.25 -8.66
C GLY A 346 37.60 -6.86 -7.22
N LEU A 347 36.93 -7.47 -6.21
CA LEU A 347 37.30 -7.27 -4.81
C LEU A 347 38.68 -7.84 -4.48
N VAL A 348 39.06 -8.99 -5.04
CA VAL A 348 40.42 -9.55 -4.89
C VAL A 348 41.49 -8.55 -5.38
N LYS A 349 41.30 -7.93 -6.56
CA LYS A 349 42.21 -6.89 -7.08
C LYS A 349 42.33 -5.70 -6.13
N ARG A 350 41.19 -5.18 -5.66
CA ARG A 350 41.20 -4.08 -4.68
C ARG A 350 41.99 -4.43 -3.41
N LEU A 351 41.83 -5.65 -2.89
CA LEU A 351 42.60 -6.14 -1.73
C LEU A 351 44.08 -6.26 -2.01
N GLN A 352 44.46 -6.74 -3.21
CA GLN A 352 45.88 -6.78 -3.65
C GLN A 352 46.50 -5.38 -3.73
N ASP A 353 45.68 -4.37 -4.11
CA ASP A 353 46.05 -2.96 -4.12
C ASP A 353 45.94 -2.30 -2.71
N LYS A 354 45.79 -3.10 -1.67
CA LYS A 354 45.63 -2.67 -0.25
C LYS A 354 44.48 -1.69 -0.03
N GLN A 355 43.38 -1.85 -0.76
CA GLN A 355 42.17 -1.06 -0.58
C GLN A 355 41.17 -1.84 0.26
N ASP A 356 40.59 -1.14 1.27
CA ASP A 356 39.51 -1.71 2.08
C ASP A 356 38.25 -1.96 1.26
N ILE A 357 37.59 -3.10 1.50
CA ILE A 357 36.38 -3.55 0.77
C ILE A 357 35.09 -3.42 1.61
N ASN A 358 35.18 -2.80 2.80
CA ASN A 358 34.05 -2.60 3.68
C ASN A 358 33.21 -1.40 3.32
#